data_f3f7b0e18cbf434b8fbb1482847c0863
#
_entry.id   f3f7b0e18cbf434b8fbb1482847c0863
#
_cell.length_a   1.000
_cell.length_b   1.000
_cell.length_c   1.000
_cell.angle_alpha   90.00
_cell.angle_beta   90.00
_cell.angle_gamma   90.00
#
_symmetry.space_group_name_H-M   'P 1'
#
loop_
_entity.id
_entity.type
_entity.pdbx_description
1 polymer ?
#
loop_
_entity_poly.entity_id
_entity_poly.type
_entity_poly.pdbx_seq_one_letter_code
_entity_poly.pdbx_strand_id
1 'polypeptide(L)'
;WPRTESIQVRYLNYNFNYFFQYCIQKYQIQVISHHFSNHKIEGLTVIDDLGISFSYEKDNPIVKQNFTLCHELGHFILEHEGNYFAESIDNQENLLEREANIFSAVVLMPDIVLLSKIYYSCDTFQKIQNSLDVSKQALFYRLLDLLREYYPGKESTIKQAIDAYIDGQNATLLLLFHGVKDQIIK
;
A
#
# COMPACT_ATOMS: atom_id res chain seq x y z
N TRP A 1 -18.60 23.20 7.92
CA TRP A 1 -18.45 22.18 9.00
C TRP A 1 -19.05 20.82 8.66
N PRO A 2 -20.06 20.63 7.78
CA PRO A 2 -20.59 19.30 7.45
C PRO A 2 -19.67 18.45 6.56
N ARG A 3 -18.70 19.04 5.85
CA ARG A 3 -17.81 18.29 4.92
C ARG A 3 -16.75 17.45 5.62
N THR A 4 -16.24 17.88 6.77
CA THR A 4 -15.18 17.17 7.52
C THR A 4 -15.71 15.90 8.18
N GLU A 5 -16.91 15.89 8.74
CA GLU A 5 -17.52 14.69 9.34
C GLU A 5 -17.84 13.61 8.30
N SER A 6 -18.26 13.99 7.08
CA SER A 6 -18.55 13.04 6.00
C SER A 6 -17.29 12.38 5.43
N ILE A 7 -16.14 13.06 5.43
CA ILE A 7 -14.84 12.53 5.03
C ILE A 7 -14.34 11.51 6.05
N GLN A 8 -14.46 11.80 7.36
CA GLN A 8 -14.02 10.94 8.44
C GLN A 8 -14.61 9.52 8.37
N VAL A 9 -15.93 9.42 8.17
CA VAL A 9 -16.63 8.12 8.19
C VAL A 9 -16.38 7.31 6.92
N ARG A 10 -16.17 7.98 5.79
CA ARG A 10 -16.08 7.32 4.48
C ARG A 10 -14.78 6.53 4.27
N TYR A 11 -13.67 6.97 4.85
CA TYR A 11 -12.35 6.37 4.64
C TYR A 11 -11.86 5.49 5.80
N LEU A 12 -12.54 5.49 6.94
CA LEU A 12 -12.18 4.65 8.08
C LEU A 12 -12.29 3.15 7.78
N ASN A 13 -13.22 2.78 6.91
CA ASN A 13 -13.48 1.40 6.53
C ASN A 13 -12.85 1.03 5.18
N TYR A 14 -11.82 1.78 4.76
CA TYR A 14 -11.09 1.41 3.55
C TYR A 14 -10.47 0.02 3.69
N ASN A 15 -10.65 -0.79 2.64
CA ASN A 15 -10.02 -2.09 2.51
C ASN A 15 -9.64 -2.29 1.05
N PHE A 16 -8.38 -2.63 0.81
CA PHE A 16 -7.82 -2.92 -0.50
C PHE A 16 -8.64 -3.95 -1.29
N ASN A 17 -9.18 -4.97 -0.61
CA ASN A 17 -9.93 -6.05 -1.25
C ASN A 17 -11.13 -5.54 -2.08
N TYR A 18 -11.81 -4.47 -1.67
CA TYR A 18 -12.91 -3.90 -2.46
C TYR A 18 -12.42 -3.34 -3.80
N PHE A 19 -11.32 -2.60 -3.78
CA PHE A 19 -10.70 -2.07 -4.98
C PHE A 19 -10.18 -3.19 -5.87
N PHE A 20 -9.50 -4.17 -5.28
CA PHE A 20 -8.94 -5.32 -5.99
C PHE A 20 -10.04 -6.14 -6.68
N GLN A 21 -11.12 -6.47 -5.96
CA GLN A 21 -12.26 -7.19 -6.54
C GLN A 21 -12.92 -6.42 -7.69
N TYR A 22 -13.04 -5.09 -7.58
CA TYR A 22 -13.51 -4.26 -8.68
C TYR A 22 -12.60 -4.40 -9.92
N CYS A 23 -11.28 -4.34 -9.74
CA CYS A 23 -10.33 -4.49 -10.85
C CYS A 23 -10.40 -5.89 -11.48
N ILE A 24 -10.45 -6.95 -10.66
CA ILE A 24 -10.61 -8.33 -11.14
C ILE A 24 -11.83 -8.48 -12.04
N GLN A 25 -12.97 -7.98 -11.59
CA GLN A 25 -14.22 -8.06 -12.35
C GLN A 25 -14.16 -7.22 -13.63
N LYS A 26 -13.66 -5.98 -13.53
CA LYS A 26 -13.59 -5.06 -14.65
C LYS A 26 -12.69 -5.56 -15.78
N TYR A 27 -11.56 -6.14 -15.44
CA TYR A 27 -10.54 -6.59 -16.39
C TYR A 27 -10.55 -8.09 -16.63
N GLN A 28 -11.48 -8.83 -16.01
CA GLN A 28 -11.63 -10.30 -16.10
C GLN A 28 -10.33 -11.04 -15.73
N ILE A 29 -9.66 -10.57 -14.67
CA ILE A 29 -8.39 -11.15 -14.21
C ILE A 29 -8.67 -12.44 -13.44
N GLN A 30 -7.93 -13.51 -13.77
CA GLN A 30 -7.92 -14.75 -12.99
C GLN A 30 -6.88 -14.65 -11.87
N VAL A 31 -7.28 -14.96 -10.64
CA VAL A 31 -6.37 -14.99 -9.48
C VAL A 31 -6.15 -16.42 -9.06
N ILE A 32 -4.89 -16.85 -9.03
CA ILE A 32 -4.48 -18.24 -8.81
C ILE A 32 -3.54 -18.30 -7.61
N SER A 33 -3.95 -19.03 -6.56
CA SER A 33 -3.01 -19.38 -5.48
C SER A 33 -2.09 -20.50 -5.96
N HIS A 34 -0.77 -20.31 -5.83
CA HIS A 34 0.22 -21.23 -6.33
C HIS A 34 1.24 -21.61 -5.26
N HIS A 35 1.94 -22.73 -5.49
CA HIS A 35 3.06 -23.17 -4.69
C HIS A 35 4.31 -23.09 -5.56
N PHE A 36 5.10 -22.03 -5.38
CA PHE A 36 6.33 -21.86 -6.15
C PHE A 36 7.46 -22.70 -5.52
N SER A 37 7.87 -23.76 -6.22
CA SER A 37 8.83 -24.76 -5.71
C SER A 37 10.22 -24.21 -5.40
N ASN A 38 10.58 -23.04 -5.90
CA ASN A 38 11.92 -22.47 -5.74
C ASN A 38 12.02 -21.38 -4.65
N HIS A 39 10.91 -21.01 -4.01
CA HIS A 39 10.80 -19.95 -2.99
C HIS A 39 11.44 -18.59 -3.40
N LYS A 40 11.64 -18.36 -4.70
CA LYS A 40 12.23 -17.12 -5.24
C LYS A 40 11.18 -16.23 -5.91
N ILE A 41 10.08 -16.82 -6.35
CA ILE A 41 8.98 -16.11 -6.99
C ILE A 41 7.89 -15.90 -5.93
N GLU A 42 7.49 -14.67 -5.74
CA GLU A 42 6.45 -14.26 -4.80
C GLU A 42 5.10 -14.09 -5.50
N GLY A 43 5.15 -13.55 -6.72
CA GLY A 43 4.02 -13.30 -7.59
C GLY A 43 4.38 -13.48 -9.05
N LEU A 44 3.36 -13.61 -9.89
CA LEU A 44 3.51 -13.77 -11.32
C LEU A 44 2.27 -13.26 -12.03
N THR A 45 2.46 -12.30 -12.95
CA THR A 45 1.45 -11.89 -13.92
C THR A 45 1.74 -12.55 -15.27
N VAL A 46 0.70 -13.11 -15.87
CA VAL A 46 0.72 -13.64 -17.25
C VAL A 46 -0.40 -12.95 -18.03
N ILE A 47 -0.04 -12.42 -19.20
CA ILE A 47 -0.96 -11.81 -20.15
C ILE A 47 -0.76 -12.55 -21.49
N ASP A 48 -1.75 -13.32 -21.91
CA ASP A 48 -1.71 -14.10 -23.13
C ASP A 48 -3.07 -14.13 -23.85
N ASP A 49 -3.18 -14.95 -24.90
CA ASP A 49 -4.42 -15.10 -25.69
C ASP A 49 -5.59 -15.70 -24.86
N LEU A 50 -5.31 -16.29 -23.71
CA LEU A 50 -6.31 -16.84 -22.79
C LEU A 50 -6.82 -15.81 -21.79
N GLY A 51 -6.15 -14.66 -21.67
CA GLY A 51 -6.51 -13.56 -20.79
C GLY A 51 -5.40 -13.13 -19.84
N ILE A 52 -5.82 -12.59 -18.69
CA ILE A 52 -4.92 -12.05 -17.68
C ILE A 52 -5.03 -12.92 -16.42
N SER A 53 -3.88 -13.35 -15.90
CA SER A 53 -3.84 -14.09 -14.65
C SER A 53 -2.75 -13.56 -13.70
N PHE A 54 -3.11 -13.47 -12.41
CA PHE A 54 -2.18 -13.17 -11.32
C PHE A 54 -2.03 -14.40 -10.45
N SER A 55 -0.80 -14.82 -10.22
CA SER A 55 -0.47 -15.91 -9.30
C SER A 55 0.28 -15.38 -8.10
N TYR A 56 0.05 -15.94 -6.92
CA TYR A 56 0.75 -15.59 -5.69
C TYR A 56 1.09 -16.82 -4.86
N GLU A 57 2.17 -16.75 -4.05
CA GLU A 57 2.55 -17.82 -3.15
C GLU A 57 1.54 -17.95 -2.00
N LYS A 58 0.82 -19.09 -1.97
CA LYS A 58 -0.28 -19.34 -1.03
C LYS A 58 0.15 -19.47 0.43
N ASP A 59 1.41 -19.86 0.68
CA ASP A 59 1.93 -20.09 2.02
C ASP A 59 2.48 -18.80 2.66
N ASN A 60 2.52 -17.70 1.90
CA ASN A 60 2.88 -16.40 2.45
C ASN A 60 1.81 -15.88 3.42
N PRO A 61 2.19 -15.10 4.45
CA PRO A 61 1.23 -14.38 5.29
C PRO A 61 0.32 -13.48 4.47
N ILE A 62 -0.92 -13.27 4.92
CA ILE A 62 -1.93 -12.45 4.20
C ILE A 62 -1.42 -11.05 3.82
N VAL A 63 -0.66 -10.41 4.70
CA VAL A 63 -0.08 -9.08 4.43
C VAL A 63 0.87 -9.10 3.23
N LYS A 64 1.57 -10.22 3.02
CA LYS A 64 2.47 -10.40 1.88
C LYS A 64 1.69 -10.77 0.62
N GLN A 65 0.68 -11.64 0.73
CA GLN A 65 -0.21 -11.95 -0.38
C GLN A 65 -0.90 -10.69 -0.92
N ASN A 66 -1.41 -9.83 -0.04
CA ASN A 66 -2.04 -8.56 -0.43
C ASN A 66 -1.06 -7.63 -1.14
N PHE A 67 0.17 -7.52 -0.63
CA PHE A 67 1.21 -6.72 -1.27
C PHE A 67 1.54 -7.27 -2.67
N THR A 68 1.80 -8.57 -2.79
CA THR A 68 2.10 -9.22 -4.07
C THR A 68 0.96 -9.03 -5.07
N LEU A 69 -0.29 -9.29 -4.70
CA LEU A 69 -1.43 -9.09 -5.59
C LEU A 69 -1.61 -7.62 -6.02
N CYS A 70 -1.33 -6.68 -5.13
CA CYS A 70 -1.37 -5.26 -5.46
C CYS A 70 -0.21 -4.85 -6.38
N HIS A 71 0.95 -5.46 -6.21
CA HIS A 71 2.14 -5.27 -7.03
C HIS A 71 1.91 -5.77 -8.46
N GLU A 72 1.37 -6.97 -8.62
CA GLU A 72 0.98 -7.51 -9.93
C GLU A 72 -0.08 -6.66 -10.62
N LEU A 73 -1.06 -6.17 -9.85
CA LEU A 73 -2.04 -5.21 -10.36
C LEU A 73 -1.37 -3.90 -10.78
N GLY A 74 -0.31 -3.47 -10.08
CA GLY A 74 0.50 -2.30 -10.44
C GLY A 74 1.16 -2.44 -11.80
N HIS A 75 1.82 -3.56 -12.08
CA HIS A 75 2.40 -3.85 -13.38
C HIS A 75 1.35 -3.77 -14.50
N PHE A 76 0.19 -4.37 -14.27
CA PHE A 76 -0.89 -4.36 -15.24
C PHE A 76 -1.49 -2.97 -15.48
N ILE A 77 -1.79 -2.20 -14.42
CA ILE A 77 -2.43 -0.87 -14.54
C ILE A 77 -1.48 0.19 -15.11
N LEU A 78 -0.18 0.08 -14.80
CA LEU A 78 0.86 0.98 -15.31
C LEU A 78 1.32 0.60 -16.73
N GLU A 79 0.71 -0.43 -17.32
CA GLU A 79 1.02 -0.88 -18.67
C GLU A 79 2.52 -1.17 -18.87
N HIS A 80 3.16 -1.79 -17.88
CA HIS A 80 4.55 -2.18 -18.01
C HIS A 80 4.73 -3.16 -19.17
N GLU A 81 5.73 -2.92 -20.02
CA GLU A 81 5.96 -3.77 -21.20
C GLU A 81 6.41 -5.18 -20.79
N GLY A 82 5.74 -6.20 -21.33
CA GLY A 82 6.05 -7.60 -21.14
C GLY A 82 4.78 -8.43 -20.99
N ASN A 83 4.85 -9.68 -21.44
CA ASN A 83 3.76 -10.66 -21.25
C ASN A 83 3.97 -11.47 -19.95
N TYR A 84 5.04 -11.21 -19.23
CA TYR A 84 5.51 -12.00 -18.10
C TYR A 84 6.19 -11.12 -17.08
N PHE A 85 5.60 -10.96 -15.91
CA PHE A 85 6.20 -10.29 -14.78
C PHE A 85 6.33 -11.30 -13.64
N ALA A 86 7.55 -11.56 -13.19
CA ALA A 86 7.81 -12.40 -12.05
C ALA A 86 8.42 -11.53 -10.94
N GLU A 87 7.70 -11.33 -9.85
CA GLU A 87 8.26 -10.74 -8.64
C GLU A 87 9.32 -11.69 -8.08
N SER A 88 10.60 -11.38 -8.33
CA SER A 88 11.72 -12.13 -7.77
C SER A 88 12.50 -11.26 -6.79
N ILE A 89 13.04 -11.89 -5.75
CA ILE A 89 13.82 -11.24 -4.69
C ILE A 89 15.05 -10.49 -5.25
N ASP A 90 15.52 -10.86 -6.43
CA ASP A 90 16.75 -10.35 -7.04
C ASP A 90 16.55 -9.11 -7.94
N ASN A 91 15.29 -8.70 -8.26
CA ASN A 91 14.98 -7.68 -9.27
C ASN A 91 14.67 -6.26 -8.72
N GLN A 92 15.01 -5.97 -7.47
CA GLN A 92 14.62 -4.71 -6.80
C GLN A 92 15.19 -3.41 -7.40
N GLU A 93 16.15 -3.47 -8.30
CA GLU A 93 16.77 -2.30 -8.94
C GLU A 93 16.09 -1.85 -10.25
N ASN A 94 15.09 -2.60 -10.73
CA ASN A 94 14.38 -2.25 -11.97
C ASN A 94 13.38 -1.10 -11.70
N LEU A 95 13.35 -0.11 -12.60
CA LEU A 95 12.43 1.03 -12.52
C LEU A 95 10.96 0.57 -12.47
N LEU A 96 10.57 -0.42 -13.27
CA LEU A 96 9.21 -0.95 -13.34
C LEU A 96 8.79 -1.60 -12.00
N GLU A 97 9.70 -2.37 -11.38
CA GLU A 97 9.48 -2.94 -10.05
C GLU A 97 9.28 -1.85 -8.98
N ARG A 98 10.08 -0.78 -9.09
CA ARG A 98 9.95 0.35 -8.17
C ARG A 98 8.61 1.07 -8.34
N GLU A 99 8.15 1.25 -9.58
CA GLU A 99 6.84 1.85 -9.87
C GLU A 99 5.69 0.98 -9.35
N ALA A 100 5.75 -0.34 -9.56
CA ALA A 100 4.78 -1.28 -9.01
C ALA A 100 4.77 -1.29 -7.46
N ASN A 101 5.95 -1.17 -6.83
CA ASN A 101 6.07 -1.05 -5.37
C ASN A 101 5.44 0.25 -4.84
N ILE A 102 5.67 1.39 -5.51
CA ILE A 102 5.04 2.67 -5.16
C ILE A 102 3.53 2.60 -5.34
N PHE A 103 3.07 2.07 -6.47
CA PHE A 103 1.65 1.82 -6.71
C PHE A 103 1.01 1.02 -5.57
N SER A 104 1.64 -0.09 -5.19
CA SER A 104 1.16 -0.95 -4.11
C SER A 104 1.09 -0.21 -2.77
N ALA A 105 2.13 0.54 -2.43
CA ALA A 105 2.17 1.30 -1.18
C ALA A 105 1.04 2.34 -1.12
N VAL A 106 0.78 3.05 -2.22
CA VAL A 106 -0.28 4.07 -2.29
C VAL A 106 -1.67 3.45 -2.31
N VAL A 107 -1.87 2.36 -3.03
CA VAL A 107 -3.19 1.70 -3.13
C VAL A 107 -3.54 0.96 -1.85
N LEU A 108 -2.61 0.28 -1.21
CA LEU A 108 -2.85 -0.37 0.09
C LEU A 108 -3.09 0.64 1.21
N MET A 109 -2.43 1.79 1.15
CA MET A 109 -2.43 2.82 2.20
C MET A 109 -2.60 4.23 1.60
N PRO A 110 -3.78 4.58 1.06
CA PRO A 110 -4.00 5.91 0.49
C PRO A 110 -3.80 7.04 1.51
N ASP A 111 -3.28 8.18 1.05
CA ASP A 111 -2.98 9.35 1.91
C ASP A 111 -4.17 9.78 2.75
N ILE A 112 -5.34 9.87 2.13
CA ILE A 112 -6.57 10.28 2.82
C ILE A 112 -7.02 9.26 3.87
N VAL A 113 -6.73 7.96 3.67
CA VAL A 113 -7.01 6.90 4.64
C VAL A 113 -6.06 7.02 5.83
N LEU A 114 -4.76 7.20 5.58
CA LEU A 114 -3.77 7.42 6.63
C LEU A 114 -4.07 8.67 7.44
N LEU A 115 -4.39 9.79 6.76
CA LEU A 115 -4.83 11.02 7.43
C LEU A 115 -6.04 10.78 8.32
N SER A 116 -7.06 10.07 7.81
CA SER A 116 -8.30 9.79 8.53
C SER A 116 -8.04 8.94 9.78
N LYS A 117 -7.23 7.90 9.66
CA LYS A 117 -6.91 7.00 10.77
C LYS A 117 -6.00 7.63 11.82
N ILE A 118 -4.95 8.35 11.39
CA ILE A 118 -3.96 8.93 12.30
C ILE A 118 -4.49 10.22 12.92
N TYR A 119 -4.90 11.18 12.10
CA TYR A 119 -5.20 12.54 12.57
C TYR A 119 -6.61 12.67 13.14
N TYR A 120 -7.62 12.09 12.46
CA TYR A 120 -9.01 12.25 12.89
C TYR A 120 -9.46 11.18 13.87
N SER A 121 -9.04 9.93 13.71
CA SER A 121 -9.44 8.82 14.59
C SER A 121 -8.45 8.51 15.69
N CYS A 122 -7.25 9.08 15.65
CA CYS A 122 -6.17 8.82 16.60
C CYS A 122 -5.89 7.32 16.77
N ASP A 123 -6.00 6.56 15.67
CA ASP A 123 -5.72 5.13 15.68
C ASP A 123 -4.25 4.88 16.00
N THR A 124 -3.95 3.83 16.74
CA THR A 124 -2.56 3.43 17.01
C THR A 124 -1.93 2.81 15.76
N PHE A 125 -0.59 2.82 15.69
CA PHE A 125 0.15 2.19 14.61
C PHE A 125 -0.30 0.74 14.36
N GLN A 126 -0.41 -0.07 15.43
CA GLN A 126 -0.87 -1.45 15.34
C GLN A 126 -2.31 -1.58 14.83
N LYS A 127 -3.20 -0.68 15.23
CA LYS A 127 -4.59 -0.69 14.76
C LYS A 127 -4.67 -0.40 13.26
N ILE A 128 -3.84 0.52 12.76
CA ILE A 128 -3.74 0.83 11.33
C ILE A 128 -3.22 -0.38 10.56
N GLN A 129 -2.11 -0.99 11.02
CA GLN A 129 -1.57 -2.22 10.41
C GLN A 129 -2.64 -3.29 10.25
N ASN A 130 -3.34 -3.61 11.34
CA ASN A 130 -4.35 -4.65 11.35
C ASN A 130 -5.56 -4.32 10.46
N SER A 131 -5.95 -3.04 10.40
CA SER A 131 -7.12 -2.63 9.62
C SER A 131 -6.87 -2.55 8.11
N LEU A 132 -5.62 -2.39 7.70
CA LEU A 132 -5.20 -2.31 6.30
C LEU A 132 -4.51 -3.59 5.82
N ASP A 133 -4.32 -4.58 6.69
CA ASP A 133 -3.60 -5.83 6.41
C ASP A 133 -2.22 -5.60 5.78
N VAL A 134 -1.42 -4.70 6.40
CA VAL A 134 -0.08 -4.35 5.94
C VAL A 134 1.00 -4.68 6.97
N SER A 135 2.24 -4.87 6.52
CA SER A 135 3.36 -5.13 7.42
C SER A 135 3.80 -3.86 8.17
N LYS A 136 4.45 -4.03 9.33
CA LYS A 136 5.06 -2.93 10.10
C LYS A 136 6.01 -2.12 9.21
N GLN A 137 6.84 -2.79 8.45
CA GLN A 137 7.80 -2.17 7.55
C GLN A 137 7.12 -1.37 6.45
N ALA A 138 6.09 -1.93 5.82
CA ALA A 138 5.34 -1.24 4.75
C ALA A 138 4.68 0.04 5.27
N LEU A 139 4.02 0.00 6.43
CA LEU A 139 3.40 1.18 7.02
C LEU A 139 4.45 2.24 7.43
N PHE A 140 5.58 1.82 7.99
CA PHE A 140 6.68 2.73 8.35
C PHE A 140 7.18 3.51 7.13
N TYR A 141 7.55 2.80 6.07
CA TYR A 141 8.08 3.45 4.87
C TYR A 141 7.02 4.28 4.13
N ARG A 142 5.77 3.83 4.13
CA ARG A 142 4.68 4.59 3.52
C ARG A 142 4.44 5.93 4.23
N LEU A 143 4.47 5.95 5.57
CA LEU A 143 4.38 7.19 6.36
C LEU A 143 5.58 8.10 6.13
N LEU A 144 6.77 7.52 6.03
CA LEU A 144 7.99 8.25 5.74
C LEU A 144 7.93 8.92 4.36
N ASP A 145 7.52 8.20 3.33
CA ASP A 145 7.44 8.70 1.96
C ASP A 145 6.36 9.78 1.83
N LEU A 146 5.17 9.55 2.39
CA LEU A 146 4.10 10.53 2.44
C LEU A 146 4.57 11.86 3.07
N LEU A 147 5.16 11.80 4.25
CA LEU A 147 5.56 13.02 4.96
C LEU A 147 6.80 13.69 4.34
N ARG A 148 7.70 12.91 3.72
CA ARG A 148 8.87 13.45 3.01
C ARG A 148 8.47 14.35 1.84
N GLU A 149 7.38 14.05 1.16
CA GLU A 149 6.85 14.87 0.07
C GLU A 149 6.50 16.28 0.54
N TYR A 150 5.93 16.41 1.73
CA TYR A 150 5.52 17.69 2.32
C TYR A 150 6.61 18.38 3.16
N TYR A 151 7.58 17.61 3.65
CA TYR A 151 8.65 18.09 4.53
C TYR A 151 10.05 17.72 3.97
N PRO A 152 10.44 18.23 2.81
CA PRO A 152 11.73 17.88 2.20
C PRO A 152 12.89 18.25 3.14
N GLY A 153 13.88 17.36 3.21
CA GLY A 153 15.07 17.54 4.05
C GLY A 153 14.87 17.26 5.55
N LYS A 154 13.65 16.89 6.01
CA LYS A 154 13.37 16.59 7.41
C LYS A 154 13.25 15.09 7.71
N GLU A 155 13.90 14.25 6.93
CA GLU A 155 13.76 12.79 7.04
C GLU A 155 14.05 12.26 8.44
N SER A 156 15.10 12.74 9.11
CA SER A 156 15.45 12.31 10.48
C SER A 156 14.33 12.63 11.47
N THR A 157 13.75 13.84 11.39
CA THR A 157 12.63 14.24 12.24
C THR A 157 11.38 13.40 12.00
N ILE A 158 11.08 13.09 10.73
CA ILE A 158 9.94 12.25 10.35
C ILE A 158 10.14 10.83 10.89
N LYS A 159 11.33 10.23 10.73
CA LYS A 159 11.64 8.91 11.26
C LYS A 159 11.45 8.86 12.79
N GLN A 160 11.99 9.82 13.51
CA GLN A 160 11.81 9.92 14.96
C GLN A 160 10.33 10.05 15.37
N ALA A 161 9.54 10.81 14.61
CA ALA A 161 8.11 10.93 14.86
C ALA A 161 7.35 9.63 14.63
N ILE A 162 7.72 8.85 13.59
CA ILE A 162 7.12 7.54 13.30
C ILE A 162 7.55 6.53 14.36
N ASP A 163 8.82 6.50 14.76
CA ASP A 163 9.33 5.61 15.82
C ASP A 163 8.61 5.88 17.16
N ALA A 164 8.48 7.16 17.54
CA ALA A 164 7.71 7.54 18.71
C ALA A 164 6.23 7.12 18.62
N TYR A 165 5.63 7.22 17.43
CA TYR A 165 4.26 6.77 17.19
C TYR A 165 4.10 5.25 17.33
N ILE A 166 5.08 4.47 16.88
CA ILE A 166 5.12 3.01 17.11
C ILE A 166 5.12 2.70 18.61
N ASP A 167 5.83 3.50 19.40
CA ASP A 167 5.91 3.37 20.86
C ASP A 167 4.70 4.00 21.60
N GLY A 168 3.67 4.43 20.88
CA GLY A 168 2.44 4.99 21.43
C GLY A 168 2.47 6.49 21.71
N GLN A 169 3.54 7.20 21.31
CA GLN A 169 3.69 8.66 21.47
C GLN A 169 3.30 9.36 20.17
N ASN A 170 2.06 9.78 20.03
CA ASN A 170 1.51 10.28 18.78
C ASN A 170 1.65 11.79 18.53
N ALA A 171 2.04 12.58 19.53
CA ALA A 171 1.97 14.04 19.48
C ALA A 171 2.73 14.65 18.28
N THR A 172 3.98 14.23 18.04
CA THR A 172 4.81 14.77 16.97
C THR A 172 4.25 14.40 15.59
N LEU A 173 3.81 13.15 15.41
CA LEU A 173 3.22 12.70 14.15
C LEU A 173 1.91 13.44 13.86
N LEU A 174 1.06 13.65 14.86
CA LEU A 174 -0.18 14.44 14.75
C LEU A 174 0.09 15.88 14.32
N LEU A 175 1.14 16.51 14.84
CA LEU A 175 1.54 17.86 14.41
C LEU A 175 1.97 17.90 12.95
N LEU A 176 2.73 16.90 12.49
CA LEU A 176 3.11 16.80 11.08
C LEU A 176 1.87 16.64 10.17
N PHE A 177 0.94 15.75 10.53
CA PHE A 177 -0.31 15.59 9.77
C PHE A 177 -1.19 16.84 9.84
N HIS A 178 -1.22 17.54 10.97
CA HIS A 178 -1.93 18.83 11.08
C HIS A 178 -1.43 19.85 10.05
N GLY A 179 -0.13 19.92 9.84
CA GLY A 179 0.48 20.86 8.90
C GLY A 179 0.17 20.56 7.43
N VAL A 180 -0.18 19.31 7.07
CA VAL A 180 -0.37 18.89 5.67
C VAL A 180 -1.80 18.47 5.33
N LYS A 181 -2.70 18.37 6.31
CA LYS A 181 -4.07 17.84 6.14
C LYS A 181 -4.85 18.50 5.00
N ASP A 182 -4.75 19.84 4.88
CA ASP A 182 -5.50 20.59 3.86
C ASP A 182 -4.93 20.37 2.44
N GLN A 183 -3.70 19.91 2.34
CA GLN A 183 -3.08 19.53 1.07
C GLN A 183 -3.47 18.11 0.65
N ILE A 184 -3.59 17.18 1.61
CA ILE A 184 -4.03 15.81 1.37
C ILE A 184 -5.52 15.73 1.00
N ILE A 185 -6.34 16.65 1.51
CA ILE A 185 -7.80 16.65 1.28
C ILE A 185 -8.18 17.29 -0.08
N LYS A 186 -7.29 18.04 -0.71
CA LYS A 186 -7.54 18.67 -2.02
C LYS A 186 -7.61 17.66 -3.14
#